data_a9c5db3340a42fbcb0321e5332ef2861
#
_entry.id   a9c5db3340a42fbcb0321e5332ef2861
#
_cell.length_a   1.000
_cell.length_b   1.000
_cell.length_c   1.000
_cell.angle_alpha   90.00
_cell.angle_beta   90.00
_cell.angle_gamma   90.00
#
_symmetry.space_group_name_H-M   'P 1'
#
loop_
_entity.id
_entity.type
_entity.pdbx_description
1 polymer ?
#
loop_
_entity_poly.entity_id
_entity_poly.type
_entity_poly.pdbx_seq_one_letter_code
_entity_poly.pdbx_strand_id
1 'polypeptide(L)'
;MEQVASMQNAGFATSVISLESLGSDLSKIIPVPTPDSKVVYRGWMLSPGDYELLVSVVESTGASVLTSKAEYLATHYLINWYPLITDLTPETKFYSVDDDLQSELNRLGWNGFFIKDYVKCLKTSVGSMIDKPSEIETVVAQMQKFRGSIEGGICVRRIEDFVSETERRYFVVYGKPFAALPDEEIPEIVSECAKRIRSQFFSVDVIERKDGTKRIVEIGDGQVSDIVGWTVERFTQLWVV
;
A
#
# COMPACT_ATOMS: atom_id res chain seq x y z
N MET A 1 -6.45 5.22 -17.99
CA MET A 1 -7.33 6.07 -18.84
C MET A 1 -8.74 6.16 -18.27
N GLU A 2 -9.39 5.07 -17.86
CA GLU A 2 -10.76 5.06 -17.34
C GLU A 2 -10.95 5.92 -16.08
N GLN A 3 -10.03 5.82 -15.10
CA GLN A 3 -10.10 6.65 -13.89
C GLN A 3 -10.05 8.16 -14.20
N VAL A 4 -9.21 8.57 -15.16
CA VAL A 4 -9.12 9.98 -15.58
C VAL A 4 -10.45 10.46 -16.16
N ALA A 5 -11.04 9.68 -17.07
CA ALA A 5 -12.33 10.02 -17.68
C ALA A 5 -13.47 10.12 -16.63
N SER A 6 -13.51 9.18 -15.69
CA SER A 6 -14.50 9.19 -14.61
C SER A 6 -14.36 10.42 -13.70
N MET A 7 -13.13 10.78 -13.32
CA MET A 7 -12.86 11.99 -12.54
C MET A 7 -13.27 13.26 -13.27
N GLN A 8 -12.96 13.36 -14.57
CA GLN A 8 -13.36 14.50 -15.39
C GLN A 8 -14.89 14.62 -15.50
N ASN A 9 -15.59 13.49 -15.69
CA ASN A 9 -17.04 13.46 -15.73
C ASN A 9 -17.67 13.87 -14.38
N ALA A 10 -16.99 13.63 -13.28
CA ALA A 10 -17.39 14.08 -11.94
C ALA A 10 -17.01 15.55 -11.63
N GLY A 11 -16.40 16.26 -12.61
CA GLY A 11 -16.05 17.67 -12.47
C GLY A 11 -14.67 17.96 -11.88
N PHE A 12 -13.83 16.93 -11.69
CA PHE A 12 -12.47 17.13 -11.20
C PHE A 12 -11.51 17.50 -12.34
N ALA A 13 -10.65 18.49 -12.08
CA ALA A 13 -9.52 18.77 -12.95
C ALA A 13 -8.53 17.61 -12.88
N THR A 14 -7.97 17.25 -14.03
CA THR A 14 -6.96 16.18 -14.12
C THR A 14 -5.73 16.69 -14.85
N SER A 15 -4.57 16.25 -14.39
CA SER A 15 -3.28 16.59 -14.96
C SER A 15 -2.44 15.34 -15.16
N VAL A 16 -1.47 15.40 -16.06
CA VAL A 16 -0.52 14.32 -16.34
C VAL A 16 0.88 14.80 -15.95
N ILE A 17 1.65 13.92 -15.33
CA ILE A 17 3.06 14.10 -15.03
C ILE A 17 3.85 12.89 -15.56
N SER A 18 5.00 13.14 -16.21
CA SER A 18 5.93 12.06 -16.58
C SER A 18 6.84 11.74 -15.42
N LEU A 19 6.79 10.51 -14.91
CA LEU A 19 7.65 10.04 -13.82
C LEU A 19 9.12 9.95 -14.27
N GLU A 20 9.37 9.66 -15.55
CA GLU A 20 10.72 9.57 -16.11
C GLU A 20 11.44 10.93 -16.12
N SER A 21 10.68 12.02 -16.11
CA SER A 21 11.23 13.39 -16.08
C SER A 21 11.34 13.99 -14.69
N LEU A 22 10.91 13.28 -13.63
CA LEU A 22 10.98 13.78 -12.27
C LEU A 22 12.43 14.15 -11.90
N GLY A 23 12.60 15.34 -11.33
CA GLY A 23 13.91 15.85 -10.92
C GLY A 23 14.76 16.45 -12.03
N SER A 24 14.25 16.51 -13.27
CA SER A 24 14.88 17.22 -14.39
C SER A 24 14.19 18.56 -14.66
N ASP A 25 14.85 19.44 -15.43
CA ASP A 25 14.25 20.70 -15.91
C ASP A 25 13.04 20.49 -16.80
N LEU A 26 12.79 19.24 -17.23
CA LEU A 26 11.64 18.82 -18.05
C LEU A 26 10.44 18.36 -17.23
N SER A 27 10.57 18.31 -15.90
CA SER A 27 9.45 17.91 -15.02
C SER A 27 8.32 18.92 -15.14
N LYS A 28 7.21 18.49 -15.70
CA LYS A 28 6.01 19.34 -15.91
C LYS A 28 4.74 18.58 -15.58
N ILE A 29 3.79 19.31 -14.99
CA ILE A 29 2.41 18.86 -14.80
C ILE A 29 1.56 19.57 -15.85
N ILE A 30 0.84 18.82 -16.68
CA ILE A 30 0.03 19.37 -17.78
C ILE A 30 -1.39 18.80 -17.74
N PRO A 31 -2.44 19.66 -17.73
CA PRO A 31 -2.40 21.10 -17.47
C PRO A 31 -1.87 21.41 -16.06
N VAL A 32 -1.41 22.64 -15.84
CA VAL A 32 -0.93 23.09 -14.53
C VAL A 32 -2.10 23.10 -13.53
N PRO A 33 -1.96 22.51 -12.34
CA PRO A 33 -2.97 22.60 -11.30
C PRO A 33 -3.27 24.05 -10.90
N THR A 34 -4.51 24.30 -10.51
CA THR A 34 -4.90 25.62 -9.97
C THR A 34 -4.17 25.86 -8.65
N PRO A 35 -3.58 27.05 -8.41
CA PRO A 35 -3.01 27.41 -7.12
C PRO A 35 -4.00 27.17 -5.98
N ASP A 36 -3.48 26.83 -4.80
CA ASP A 36 -4.22 26.46 -3.57
C ASP A 36 -5.09 25.18 -3.68
N SER A 37 -5.07 24.49 -4.83
CA SER A 37 -5.77 23.20 -4.97
C SER A 37 -5.02 22.07 -4.27
N LYS A 38 -5.79 21.03 -3.86
CA LYS A 38 -5.23 19.75 -3.39
C LYS A 38 -5.10 18.78 -4.55
N VAL A 39 -3.92 18.23 -4.74
CA VAL A 39 -3.60 17.26 -5.79
C VAL A 39 -3.51 15.86 -5.20
N VAL A 40 -4.26 14.92 -5.78
CA VAL A 40 -4.14 13.48 -5.49
C VAL A 40 -3.35 12.83 -6.61
N TYR A 41 -2.21 12.30 -6.30
CA TYR A 41 -1.44 11.49 -7.25
C TYR A 41 -2.12 10.14 -7.47
N ARG A 42 -2.18 9.68 -8.71
CA ARG A 42 -2.61 8.31 -9.05
C ARG A 42 -1.64 7.73 -10.08
N GLY A 43 -0.82 6.77 -9.66
CA GLY A 43 0.20 6.21 -10.54
C GLY A 43 0.98 5.05 -9.92
N TRP A 44 2.17 4.83 -10.44
CA TRP A 44 3.08 3.81 -9.94
C TRP A 44 3.64 4.19 -8.58
N MET A 45 4.04 3.17 -7.83
CA MET A 45 4.77 3.35 -6.58
C MET A 45 6.08 4.10 -6.85
N LEU A 46 6.37 5.07 -5.98
CA LEU A 46 7.55 5.91 -6.06
C LEU A 46 8.51 5.58 -4.92
N SER A 47 9.81 5.69 -5.18
CA SER A 47 10.79 5.71 -4.11
C SER A 47 10.57 6.94 -3.20
N PRO A 48 11.07 6.94 -1.97
CA PRO A 48 10.98 8.12 -1.09
C PRO A 48 11.54 9.40 -1.70
N GLY A 49 12.59 9.27 -2.53
CA GLY A 49 13.20 10.40 -3.26
C GLY A 49 12.31 10.87 -4.40
N ASP A 50 11.78 9.95 -5.21
CA ASP A 50 10.89 10.32 -6.33
C ASP A 50 9.57 10.93 -5.82
N TYR A 51 9.06 10.47 -4.66
CA TYR A 51 7.88 11.07 -4.06
C TYR A 51 8.15 12.51 -3.60
N GLU A 52 9.33 12.78 -3.04
CA GLU A 52 9.74 14.14 -2.68
C GLU A 52 9.86 15.06 -3.90
N LEU A 53 10.41 14.55 -5.00
CA LEU A 53 10.46 15.28 -6.27
C LEU A 53 9.04 15.56 -6.80
N LEU A 54 8.13 14.57 -6.75
CA LEU A 54 6.73 14.78 -7.11
C LEU A 54 6.08 15.90 -6.29
N VAL A 55 6.26 15.87 -4.96
CA VAL A 55 5.76 16.93 -4.06
C VAL A 55 6.31 18.29 -4.48
N SER A 56 7.61 18.41 -4.69
CA SER A 56 8.26 19.65 -5.10
C SER A 56 7.72 20.19 -6.42
N VAL A 57 7.47 19.32 -7.41
CA VAL A 57 6.90 19.71 -8.70
C VAL A 57 5.46 20.20 -8.54
N VAL A 58 4.64 19.54 -7.71
CA VAL A 58 3.26 20.00 -7.41
C VAL A 58 3.28 21.36 -6.72
N GLU A 59 4.11 21.53 -5.67
CA GLU A 59 4.20 22.76 -4.88
C GLU A 59 4.75 23.95 -5.69
N SER A 60 5.61 23.69 -6.68
CA SER A 60 6.10 24.75 -7.59
C SER A 60 5.00 25.39 -8.44
N THR A 61 3.84 24.75 -8.56
CA THR A 61 2.66 25.30 -9.26
C THR A 61 1.76 26.15 -8.37
N GLY A 62 2.05 26.23 -7.06
CA GLY A 62 1.17 26.85 -6.06
C GLY A 62 0.09 25.92 -5.51
N ALA A 63 0.01 24.69 -5.99
CA ALA A 63 -0.87 23.66 -5.44
C ALA A 63 -0.17 22.89 -4.29
N SER A 64 -0.89 21.98 -3.63
CA SER A 64 -0.30 21.11 -2.60
C SER A 64 -0.79 19.67 -2.77
N VAL A 65 0.04 18.69 -2.39
CA VAL A 65 -0.38 17.30 -2.38
C VAL A 65 -1.39 17.02 -1.26
N LEU A 66 -2.30 16.08 -1.49
CA LEU A 66 -3.21 15.62 -0.44
C LEU A 66 -2.45 14.79 0.60
N THR A 67 -1.66 13.83 0.16
CA THR A 67 -0.85 12.96 1.02
C THR A 67 0.57 13.52 1.09
N SER A 68 1.01 13.88 2.28
CA SER A 68 2.40 14.31 2.49
C SER A 68 3.37 13.14 2.30
N LYS A 69 4.68 13.43 2.12
CA LYS A 69 5.73 12.39 2.08
C LYS A 69 5.71 11.51 3.34
N ALA A 70 5.51 12.11 4.51
CA ALA A 70 5.44 11.38 5.77
C ALA A 70 4.26 10.39 5.80
N GLU A 71 3.08 10.82 5.33
CA GLU A 71 1.89 9.95 5.22
C GLU A 71 2.07 8.86 4.17
N TYR A 72 2.68 9.18 3.01
CA TYR A 72 3.04 8.20 1.99
C TYR A 72 3.91 7.08 2.58
N LEU A 73 5.01 7.43 3.26
CA LEU A 73 5.91 6.46 3.88
C LEU A 73 5.23 5.70 5.03
N ALA A 74 4.36 6.36 5.78
CA ALA A 74 3.64 5.75 6.90
C ALA A 74 2.72 4.61 6.46
N THR A 75 2.13 4.69 5.27
CA THR A 75 1.20 3.68 4.75
C THR A 75 1.84 2.73 3.74
N HIS A 76 2.86 3.20 3.02
CA HIS A 76 3.52 2.42 1.98
C HIS A 76 4.46 1.34 2.53
N TYR A 77 5.11 1.58 3.68
CA TYR A 77 6.08 0.67 4.29
C TYR A 77 5.47 -0.09 5.48
N LEU A 78 5.46 -1.42 5.41
CA LEU A 78 4.91 -2.29 6.45
C LEU A 78 5.52 -2.01 7.82
N ILE A 79 6.82 -1.78 7.90
CA ILE A 79 7.52 -1.49 9.15
C ILE A 79 6.99 -0.23 9.86
N ASN A 80 6.42 0.72 9.10
CA ASN A 80 5.92 1.98 9.65
C ASN A 80 4.50 1.86 10.21
N TRP A 81 3.62 1.10 9.55
CA TRP A 81 2.23 0.96 10.01
C TRP A 81 2.01 -0.24 10.95
N TYR A 82 2.84 -1.28 10.87
CA TYR A 82 2.70 -2.48 11.70
C TYR A 82 2.64 -2.19 13.20
N PRO A 83 3.53 -1.34 13.80
CA PRO A 83 3.50 -1.06 15.23
C PRO A 83 2.19 -0.43 15.73
N LEU A 84 1.43 0.19 14.82
CA LEU A 84 0.17 0.88 15.16
C LEU A 84 -1.02 -0.07 15.26
N ILE A 85 -0.94 -1.26 14.63
CA ILE A 85 -2.05 -2.21 14.49
C ILE A 85 -1.63 -3.66 14.71
N THR A 86 -0.66 -3.92 15.58
CA THR A 86 -0.13 -5.27 15.83
C THR A 86 -1.19 -6.28 16.28
N ASP A 87 -2.24 -5.82 16.94
CA ASP A 87 -3.40 -6.59 17.38
C ASP A 87 -4.40 -6.92 16.24
N LEU A 88 -4.37 -6.15 15.15
CA LEU A 88 -5.28 -6.28 14.01
C LEU A 88 -4.69 -7.05 12.83
N THR A 89 -3.39 -7.34 12.84
CA THR A 89 -2.64 -7.90 11.72
C THR A 89 -1.83 -9.12 12.16
N PRO A 90 -1.47 -10.07 11.27
CA PRO A 90 -0.62 -11.20 11.62
C PRO A 90 0.71 -10.78 12.25
N GLU A 91 1.18 -11.56 13.22
CA GLU A 91 2.48 -11.32 13.82
C GLU A 91 3.58 -11.23 12.77
N THR A 92 4.38 -10.16 12.82
CA THR A 92 5.41 -9.87 11.82
C THR A 92 6.74 -9.56 12.54
N LYS A 93 7.82 -10.11 11.99
CA LYS A 93 9.20 -9.80 12.39
C LYS A 93 9.93 -9.15 11.22
N PHE A 94 10.90 -8.30 11.54
CA PHE A 94 11.67 -7.54 10.57
C PHE A 94 13.14 -7.89 10.71
N TYR A 95 13.80 -8.14 9.59
CA TYR A 95 15.19 -8.56 9.52
C TYR A 95 15.94 -7.77 8.44
N SER A 96 17.26 -7.65 8.62
CA SER A 96 18.15 -7.24 7.55
C SER A 96 18.30 -8.37 6.53
N VAL A 97 18.66 -8.02 5.29
CA VAL A 97 19.05 -9.03 4.29
C VAL A 97 20.38 -9.73 4.65
N ASP A 98 21.17 -9.14 5.53
CA ASP A 98 22.46 -9.64 5.99
C ASP A 98 22.34 -10.52 7.26
N ASP A 99 21.14 -10.65 7.83
CA ASP A 99 20.91 -11.52 8.99
C ASP A 99 20.94 -12.99 8.60
N ASP A 100 21.32 -13.88 9.54
CA ASP A 100 21.14 -15.32 9.38
C ASP A 100 19.65 -15.68 9.48
N LEU A 101 18.93 -15.42 8.39
CA LEU A 101 17.49 -15.55 8.34
C LEU A 101 17.01 -16.97 8.68
N GLN A 102 17.73 -18.00 8.25
CA GLN A 102 17.35 -19.38 8.57
C GLN A 102 17.39 -19.65 10.06
N SER A 103 18.44 -19.21 10.74
CA SER A 103 18.55 -19.34 12.20
C SER A 103 17.50 -18.52 12.93
N GLU A 104 17.23 -17.30 12.47
CA GLU A 104 16.18 -16.44 13.05
C GLU A 104 14.78 -17.07 12.90
N LEU A 105 14.45 -17.61 11.73
CA LEU A 105 13.15 -18.27 11.52
C LEU A 105 13.01 -19.55 12.35
N ASN A 106 14.08 -20.31 12.54
CA ASN A 106 14.07 -21.49 13.41
C ASN A 106 13.71 -21.12 14.86
N ARG A 107 14.17 -19.97 15.36
CA ARG A 107 13.86 -19.49 16.72
C ARG A 107 12.41 -19.10 16.92
N LEU A 108 11.68 -18.72 15.86
CA LEU A 108 10.28 -18.31 15.96
C LEU A 108 9.35 -19.49 16.28
N GLY A 109 9.70 -20.71 15.89
CA GLY A 109 8.89 -21.91 16.12
C GLY A 109 7.52 -21.89 15.42
N TRP A 110 7.37 -21.11 14.34
CA TRP A 110 6.14 -21.04 13.55
C TRP A 110 6.04 -22.19 12.56
N ASN A 111 4.81 -22.60 12.22
CA ASN A 111 4.54 -23.70 11.27
C ASN A 111 4.62 -23.27 9.79
N GLY A 112 4.86 -22.01 9.53
CA GLY A 112 4.97 -21.46 8.19
C GLY A 112 5.17 -19.95 8.22
N PHE A 113 5.70 -19.41 7.14
CA PHE A 113 6.12 -18.02 7.05
C PHE A 113 5.69 -17.41 5.72
N PHE A 114 5.17 -16.19 5.77
CA PHE A 114 4.93 -15.37 4.60
C PHE A 114 6.04 -14.31 4.51
N ILE A 115 6.77 -14.33 3.41
CA ILE A 115 7.97 -13.52 3.20
C ILE A 115 7.66 -12.39 2.23
N LYS A 116 7.99 -11.16 2.59
CA LYS A 116 7.95 -9.99 1.71
C LYS A 116 9.06 -9.01 2.09
N ASP A 117 9.33 -8.03 1.25
CA ASP A 117 10.08 -6.86 1.70
C ASP A 117 9.14 -5.85 2.40
N TYR A 118 9.63 -4.67 2.71
CA TYR A 118 8.84 -3.67 3.42
C TYR A 118 7.64 -3.15 2.62
N VAL A 119 7.61 -3.37 1.29
CA VAL A 119 6.60 -2.81 0.38
C VAL A 119 5.80 -3.90 -0.31
N LYS A 120 6.45 -4.94 -0.87
CA LYS A 120 5.80 -5.91 -1.76
C LYS A 120 6.08 -7.36 -1.38
N CYS A 121 5.15 -8.24 -1.74
CA CYS A 121 5.38 -9.68 -1.78
C CYS A 121 5.93 -10.13 -3.14
N LEU A 122 6.53 -11.32 -3.18
CA LEU A 122 6.99 -11.95 -4.41
C LEU A 122 5.81 -12.61 -5.13
N LYS A 123 5.47 -12.07 -6.32
CA LYS A 123 4.45 -12.67 -7.19
C LYS A 123 5.12 -13.51 -8.28
N THR A 124 5.70 -14.66 -7.89
CA THR A 124 6.33 -15.63 -8.80
C THR A 124 5.81 -17.03 -8.56
N SER A 125 6.26 -18.00 -9.37
CA SER A 125 5.90 -19.41 -9.23
C SER A 125 6.32 -20.04 -7.88
N VAL A 126 7.34 -19.48 -7.22
CA VAL A 126 7.77 -19.92 -5.88
C VAL A 126 6.88 -19.32 -4.79
N GLY A 127 6.27 -18.15 -5.08
CA GLY A 127 5.43 -17.45 -4.11
C GLY A 127 6.21 -16.82 -2.95
N SER A 128 5.44 -16.35 -1.97
CA SER A 128 5.98 -15.71 -0.76
C SER A 128 5.80 -16.57 0.50
N MET A 129 5.16 -17.72 0.41
CA MET A 129 4.94 -18.64 1.54
C MET A 129 5.98 -19.74 1.53
N ILE A 130 6.55 -20.03 2.71
CA ILE A 130 7.46 -21.14 2.95
C ILE A 130 7.00 -21.91 4.20
N ASP A 131 7.19 -23.23 4.16
CA ASP A 131 6.87 -24.09 5.28
C ASP A 131 8.09 -24.34 6.19
N LYS A 132 9.29 -24.22 5.63
CA LYS A 132 10.55 -24.52 6.33
C LYS A 132 11.51 -23.33 6.29
N PRO A 133 12.17 -23.00 7.41
CA PRO A 133 13.19 -21.94 7.46
C PRO A 133 14.30 -22.08 6.41
N SER A 134 14.67 -23.32 6.00
CA SER A 134 15.69 -23.57 4.99
C SER A 134 15.35 -23.09 3.59
N GLU A 135 14.09 -22.72 3.32
CA GLU A 135 13.62 -22.23 2.02
C GLU A 135 13.79 -20.71 1.86
N ILE A 136 14.11 -19.98 2.97
CA ILE A 136 14.15 -18.52 2.99
C ILE A 136 15.17 -17.94 2.01
N GLU A 137 16.35 -18.53 1.92
CA GLU A 137 17.41 -18.05 1.03
C GLU A 137 16.99 -18.09 -0.44
N THR A 138 16.25 -19.14 -0.84
CA THR A 138 15.71 -19.27 -2.19
C THR A 138 14.71 -18.16 -2.51
N VAL A 139 13.82 -17.86 -1.56
CA VAL A 139 12.82 -16.79 -1.74
C VAL A 139 13.51 -15.42 -1.83
N VAL A 140 14.44 -15.14 -0.92
CA VAL A 140 15.19 -13.87 -0.90
C VAL A 140 16.00 -13.69 -2.19
N ALA A 141 16.70 -14.72 -2.65
CA ALA A 141 17.44 -14.68 -3.92
C ALA A 141 16.51 -14.42 -5.12
N GLN A 142 15.32 -14.99 -5.12
CA GLN A 142 14.33 -14.71 -6.16
C GLN A 142 13.75 -13.29 -6.08
N MET A 143 13.48 -12.77 -4.88
CA MET A 143 13.08 -11.38 -4.72
C MET A 143 14.13 -10.43 -5.31
N GLN A 144 15.41 -10.64 -5.02
CA GLN A 144 16.51 -9.86 -5.59
C GLN A 144 16.58 -9.98 -7.12
N LYS A 145 16.45 -11.20 -7.65
CA LYS A 145 16.52 -11.45 -9.10
C LYS A 145 15.39 -10.76 -9.87
N PHE A 146 14.14 -10.82 -9.38
CA PHE A 146 12.98 -10.32 -10.11
C PHE A 146 12.73 -8.83 -9.92
N ARG A 147 13.22 -8.23 -8.84
CA ARG A 147 12.97 -6.83 -8.49
C ARG A 147 14.21 -5.95 -8.58
N GLY A 148 15.37 -6.55 -8.78
CA GLY A 148 16.66 -5.85 -8.80
C GLY A 148 17.19 -5.45 -7.42
N SER A 149 16.30 -5.25 -6.44
CA SER A 149 16.66 -4.93 -5.06
C SER A 149 15.55 -5.33 -4.10
N ILE A 150 15.90 -5.52 -2.83
CA ILE A 150 14.97 -5.68 -1.71
C ILE A 150 14.82 -4.31 -1.06
N GLU A 151 13.60 -3.84 -0.94
CA GLU A 151 13.34 -2.51 -0.41
C GLU A 151 13.20 -2.53 1.12
N GLY A 152 14.17 -1.92 1.81
CA GLY A 152 14.20 -1.74 3.26
C GLY A 152 14.71 -2.94 4.04
N GLY A 153 14.25 -4.14 3.78
CA GLY A 153 14.61 -5.38 4.49
C GLY A 153 13.56 -6.47 4.28
N ILE A 154 13.66 -7.52 5.08
CA ILE A 154 12.78 -8.70 5.01
C ILE A 154 11.73 -8.63 6.11
N CYS A 155 10.47 -8.73 5.71
CA CYS A 155 9.33 -8.95 6.59
C CYS A 155 8.98 -10.43 6.59
N VAL A 156 8.95 -11.03 7.76
CA VAL A 156 8.51 -12.40 7.97
C VAL A 156 7.22 -12.36 8.78
N ARG A 157 6.11 -12.82 8.18
CA ARG A 157 4.80 -12.82 8.82
C ARG A 157 4.38 -14.24 9.14
N ARG A 158 3.75 -14.40 10.29
CA ARG A 158 3.15 -15.68 10.68
C ARG A 158 2.00 -16.00 9.76
N ILE A 159 1.95 -17.23 9.22
CA ILE A 159 0.81 -17.71 8.45
C ILE A 159 -0.36 -17.96 9.40
N GLU A 160 -1.54 -17.48 9.04
CA GLU A 160 -2.82 -17.76 9.68
C GLU A 160 -3.75 -18.46 8.69
N ASP A 161 -4.76 -19.17 9.21
CA ASP A 161 -5.73 -19.95 8.39
C ASP A 161 -6.73 -19.03 7.69
N PHE A 162 -6.30 -18.37 6.63
CA PHE A 162 -7.13 -17.46 5.84
C PHE A 162 -8.03 -18.16 4.84
N VAL A 163 -9.20 -17.56 4.59
CA VAL A 163 -10.14 -17.91 3.53
C VAL A 163 -9.96 -16.87 2.41
N SER A 164 -9.18 -17.22 1.37
CA SER A 164 -8.70 -16.28 0.34
C SER A 164 -9.83 -15.53 -0.39
N GLU A 165 -10.99 -16.15 -0.57
CA GLU A 165 -12.14 -15.56 -1.27
C GLU A 165 -12.81 -14.44 -0.48
N THR A 166 -12.47 -14.30 0.80
CA THR A 166 -12.99 -13.26 1.69
C THR A 166 -12.18 -11.98 1.68
N GLU A 167 -11.04 -11.95 0.98
CA GLU A 167 -10.20 -10.76 0.92
C GLU A 167 -10.96 -9.61 0.26
N ARG A 168 -10.99 -8.46 0.95
CA ARG A 168 -11.68 -7.24 0.50
C ARG A 168 -10.79 -6.04 0.74
N ARG A 169 -10.76 -5.14 -0.25
CA ARG A 169 -10.08 -3.84 -0.16
C ARG A 169 -11.06 -2.74 0.21
N TYR A 170 -10.71 -1.98 1.22
CA TYR A 170 -11.37 -0.75 1.65
C TYR A 170 -10.44 0.44 1.39
N PHE A 171 -11.02 1.61 1.08
CA PHE A 171 -10.28 2.85 1.05
C PHE A 171 -10.69 3.73 2.21
N VAL A 172 -9.71 4.46 2.76
CA VAL A 172 -9.94 5.46 3.79
C VAL A 172 -9.54 6.82 3.23
N VAL A 173 -10.48 7.76 3.25
CA VAL A 173 -10.28 9.15 2.79
C VAL A 173 -10.68 10.07 3.93
N TYR A 174 -9.80 10.97 4.35
CA TYR A 174 -10.00 11.88 5.49
C TYR A 174 -10.47 11.15 6.77
N GLY A 175 -9.90 9.97 7.03
CA GLY A 175 -10.25 9.14 8.18
C GLY A 175 -11.59 8.40 8.08
N LYS A 176 -12.35 8.59 7.00
CA LYS A 176 -13.60 7.89 6.75
C LYS A 176 -13.38 6.67 5.87
N PRO A 177 -13.72 5.45 6.31
CA PRO A 177 -13.61 4.24 5.52
C PRO A 177 -14.79 4.11 4.53
N PHE A 178 -14.49 3.50 3.38
CA PHE A 178 -15.44 3.21 2.30
C PHE A 178 -15.25 1.78 1.80
N ALA A 179 -16.36 1.12 1.48
CA ALA A 179 -16.40 -0.19 0.86
C ALA A 179 -16.62 -0.09 -0.66
N ALA A 180 -16.31 -1.18 -1.36
CA ALA A 180 -16.49 -1.28 -2.81
C ALA A 180 -17.97 -1.17 -3.23
N LEU A 181 -18.88 -1.71 -2.41
CA LEU A 181 -20.33 -1.54 -2.62
C LEU A 181 -20.87 -0.45 -1.69
N PRO A 182 -21.80 0.41 -2.17
CA PRO A 182 -22.33 1.52 -1.38
C PRO A 182 -22.98 1.11 -0.05
N ASP A 183 -23.69 -0.02 -0.05
CA ASP A 183 -24.47 -0.53 1.09
C ASP A 183 -23.71 -1.62 1.87
N GLU A 184 -22.44 -1.87 1.54
CA GLU A 184 -21.62 -2.82 2.27
C GLU A 184 -21.25 -2.28 3.65
N GLU A 185 -21.49 -3.07 4.68
CA GLU A 185 -21.12 -2.72 6.04
C GLU A 185 -19.59 -2.66 6.18
N ILE A 186 -19.09 -1.57 6.76
CA ILE A 186 -17.67 -1.42 7.07
C ILE A 186 -17.34 -2.25 8.29
N PRO A 187 -16.44 -3.26 8.19
CA PRO A 187 -16.01 -4.03 9.35
C PRO A 187 -15.38 -3.15 10.43
N GLU A 188 -15.67 -3.45 11.70
CA GLU A 188 -15.13 -2.68 12.83
C GLU A 188 -13.61 -2.56 12.78
N ILE A 189 -12.90 -3.63 12.37
CA ILE A 189 -11.45 -3.66 12.22
C ILE A 189 -10.93 -2.58 11.25
N VAL A 190 -11.67 -2.26 10.19
CA VAL A 190 -11.31 -1.18 9.24
C VAL A 190 -11.51 0.18 9.90
N SER A 191 -12.60 0.37 10.62
CA SER A 191 -12.89 1.61 11.36
C SER A 191 -11.86 1.86 12.46
N GLU A 192 -11.43 0.81 13.13
CA GLU A 192 -10.39 0.90 14.17
C GLU A 192 -9.02 1.20 13.55
N CYS A 193 -8.69 0.57 12.42
CA CYS A 193 -7.49 0.90 11.64
C CYS A 193 -7.48 2.38 11.21
N ALA A 194 -8.60 2.88 10.69
CA ALA A 194 -8.73 4.26 10.23
C ALA A 194 -8.47 5.30 11.33
N LYS A 195 -8.75 4.97 12.60
CA LYS A 195 -8.44 5.84 13.74
C LYS A 195 -6.96 5.88 14.09
N ARG A 196 -6.22 4.80 13.82
CA ARG A 196 -4.81 4.63 14.22
C ARG A 196 -3.82 5.08 13.14
N ILE A 197 -4.18 4.91 11.88
CA ILE A 197 -3.33 5.29 10.75
C ILE A 197 -3.52 6.77 10.41
N ARG A 198 -2.44 7.53 10.46
CA ARG A 198 -2.45 8.97 10.18
C ARG A 198 -2.05 9.21 8.72
N SER A 199 -3.00 9.05 7.82
CA SER A 199 -2.87 9.43 6.42
C SER A 199 -4.25 9.89 5.90
N GLN A 200 -4.23 10.87 4.99
CA GLN A 200 -5.45 11.40 4.38
C GLN A 200 -6.07 10.43 3.38
N PHE A 201 -5.26 9.53 2.78
CA PHE A 201 -5.75 8.60 1.78
C PHE A 201 -4.92 7.30 1.76
N PHE A 202 -5.54 6.19 2.12
CA PHE A 202 -4.88 4.87 2.12
C PHE A 202 -5.88 3.74 1.86
N SER A 203 -5.36 2.57 1.51
CA SER A 203 -6.13 1.33 1.38
C SER A 203 -5.88 0.39 2.55
N VAL A 204 -6.88 -0.43 2.86
CA VAL A 204 -6.83 -1.49 3.89
C VAL A 204 -7.35 -2.77 3.28
N ASP A 205 -6.53 -3.82 3.25
CA ASP A 205 -6.95 -5.14 2.81
C ASP A 205 -7.26 -6.01 4.03
N VAL A 206 -8.49 -6.50 4.08
CA VAL A 206 -9.01 -7.35 5.15
C VAL A 206 -9.35 -8.72 4.61
N ILE A 207 -8.97 -9.75 5.34
CA ILE A 207 -9.29 -11.15 5.07
C ILE A 207 -9.89 -11.80 6.32
N GLU A 208 -10.70 -12.84 6.12
CA GLU A 208 -11.29 -13.61 7.21
C GLU A 208 -10.51 -14.91 7.42
N ARG A 209 -10.29 -15.26 8.67
CA ARG A 209 -9.79 -16.59 9.07
C ARG A 209 -10.93 -17.60 9.08
N LYS A 210 -10.59 -18.89 9.04
CA LYS A 210 -11.56 -19.98 9.13
C LYS A 210 -12.44 -19.96 10.40
N ASP A 211 -11.96 -19.29 11.45
CA ASP A 211 -12.72 -19.10 12.70
C ASP A 211 -13.66 -17.87 12.68
N GLY A 212 -13.74 -17.16 11.55
CA GLY A 212 -14.54 -15.95 11.38
C GLY A 212 -13.85 -14.65 11.82
N THR A 213 -12.65 -14.73 12.40
CA THR A 213 -11.90 -13.55 12.80
C THR A 213 -11.37 -12.79 11.59
N LYS A 214 -11.63 -11.49 11.51
CA LYS A 214 -11.07 -10.62 10.46
C LYS A 214 -9.68 -10.14 10.82
N ARG A 215 -8.78 -10.09 9.82
CA ARG A 215 -7.41 -9.63 9.95
C ARG A 215 -7.06 -8.65 8.84
N ILE A 216 -6.28 -7.62 9.15
CA ILE A 216 -5.70 -6.73 8.15
C ILE A 216 -4.44 -7.37 7.60
N VAL A 217 -4.40 -7.64 6.31
CA VAL A 217 -3.24 -8.25 5.66
C VAL A 217 -2.35 -7.24 4.95
N GLU A 218 -2.90 -6.09 4.53
CA GLU A 218 -2.12 -5.02 3.92
C GLU A 218 -2.70 -3.65 4.23
N ILE A 219 -1.82 -2.67 4.43
CA ILE A 219 -2.11 -1.25 4.30
C ILE A 219 -1.24 -0.74 3.16
N GLY A 220 -1.83 0.04 2.27
CA GLY A 220 -1.13 0.67 1.16
C GLY A 220 -1.45 2.15 1.07
N ASP A 221 -0.52 2.96 0.56
CA ASP A 221 -0.87 4.33 0.20
C ASP A 221 -1.94 4.33 -0.89
N GLY A 222 -3.03 5.08 -0.67
CA GLY A 222 -4.19 5.07 -1.56
C GLY A 222 -3.88 5.55 -2.97
N GLN A 223 -2.86 6.37 -3.14
CA GLN A 223 -2.46 6.93 -4.44
C GLN A 223 -1.86 5.90 -5.37
N VAL A 224 -1.21 4.87 -4.82
CA VAL A 224 -0.51 3.82 -5.58
C VAL A 224 -1.17 2.44 -5.43
N SER A 225 -2.28 2.37 -4.72
CA SER A 225 -3.08 1.15 -4.57
C SER A 225 -4.02 0.97 -5.76
N ASP A 226 -4.06 -0.25 -6.31
CA ASP A 226 -5.04 -0.62 -7.32
C ASP A 226 -6.46 -0.63 -6.74
N ILE A 227 -7.46 -0.46 -7.61
CA ILE A 227 -8.89 -0.47 -7.24
C ILE A 227 -9.48 -1.89 -7.31
N VAL A 228 -8.75 -2.90 -6.81
CA VAL A 228 -9.18 -4.30 -6.85
C VAL A 228 -10.54 -4.46 -6.16
N GLY A 229 -11.50 -5.05 -6.89
CA GLY A 229 -12.88 -5.25 -6.42
C GLY A 229 -13.77 -4.00 -6.48
N TRP A 230 -13.25 -2.86 -6.92
CA TRP A 230 -13.98 -1.60 -7.07
C TRP A 230 -14.30 -1.29 -8.53
N THR A 231 -15.41 -0.63 -8.79
CA THR A 231 -15.63 0.04 -10.08
C THR A 231 -14.96 1.42 -10.06
N VAL A 232 -14.63 1.93 -11.24
CA VAL A 232 -14.03 3.26 -11.40
C VAL A 232 -14.97 4.35 -10.89
N GLU A 233 -16.28 4.20 -11.15
CA GLU A 233 -17.33 5.13 -10.69
C GLU A 233 -17.42 5.15 -9.18
N ARG A 234 -17.40 3.97 -8.52
CA ARG A 234 -17.43 3.88 -7.07
C ARG A 234 -16.19 4.51 -6.44
N PHE A 235 -15.02 4.29 -7.03
CA PHE A 235 -13.78 4.93 -6.58
C PHE A 235 -13.83 6.45 -6.75
N THR A 236 -14.42 6.94 -7.84
CA THR A 236 -14.60 8.38 -8.07
C THR A 236 -15.52 9.01 -7.01
N GLN A 237 -16.55 8.29 -6.54
CA GLN A 237 -17.45 8.76 -5.49
C GLN A 237 -16.77 9.03 -4.13
N LEU A 238 -15.59 8.47 -3.89
CA LEU A 238 -14.79 8.77 -2.68
C LEU A 238 -14.50 10.28 -2.54
N TRP A 239 -14.45 10.99 -3.63
CA TRP A 239 -14.01 12.38 -3.73
C TRP A 239 -15.17 13.37 -3.88
N VAL A 240 -16.39 12.87 -4.11
CA VAL A 240 -17.60 13.66 -4.22
C VAL A 240 -18.27 13.72 -2.84
N VAL A 241 -17.68 14.48 -1.90
CA VAL A 241 -18.20 14.64 -0.52
C VAL A 241 -18.53 16.09 -0.26
#